data_f2013dc65bd2d916a93885df01cc8c6f
#
_entry.id   f2013dc65bd2d916a93885df01cc8c6f
#
_cell.length_a   1.000
_cell.length_b   1.000
_cell.length_c   1.000
_cell.angle_alpha   90.00
_cell.angle_beta   90.00
_cell.angle_gamma   90.00
#
_symmetry.space_group_name_H-M   'P 1'
#
loop_
_entity.id
_entity.type
_entity.pdbx_description
1 polymer ?
#
loop_
_entity_poly.entity_id
_entity_poly.type
_entity_poly.pdbx_seq_one_letter_code
_entity_poly.pdbx_strand_id
1 'polypeptide(L)'
;IMLPTLFLRYKSPRQDHAVYYENEFFDKRLKPINLLQVGVDSTLQSWLVYLQKSNIYCIDNFTNKDPKDFKFLNQKRLYWSRCDVNSRKNIDNIMKNVWNNPRFDAIIDNTNNYENLKRHCIGKYYLEYKDKVKRI
;
A
#
# COMPACT_ATOMS: atom_id res chain seq x y z
N ILE A 1 -5.95 -7.53 -17.10
CA ILE A 1 -6.93 -7.91 -16.07
C ILE A 1 -7.26 -6.71 -15.19
N MET A 2 -8.52 -6.51 -14.83
CA MET A 2 -8.98 -5.34 -14.09
C MET A 2 -8.87 -5.54 -12.58
N LEU A 3 -8.68 -4.43 -11.84
CA LEU A 3 -8.57 -4.47 -10.37
C LEU A 3 -9.78 -5.11 -9.68
N PRO A 4 -11.03 -4.80 -10.06
CA PRO A 4 -12.17 -5.45 -9.42
C PRO A 4 -12.10 -6.98 -9.48
N THR A 5 -11.67 -7.54 -10.60
CA THR A 5 -11.49 -8.98 -10.75
C THR A 5 -10.38 -9.51 -9.83
N LEU A 6 -9.26 -8.78 -9.73
CA LEU A 6 -8.15 -9.16 -8.86
C LEU A 6 -8.54 -9.07 -7.38
N PHE A 7 -9.22 -8.00 -6.99
CA PHE A 7 -9.66 -7.84 -5.61
C PHE A 7 -10.61 -8.96 -5.20
N LEU A 8 -11.49 -9.37 -6.10
CA LEU A 8 -12.38 -10.51 -5.85
C LEU A 8 -11.59 -11.82 -5.75
N ARG A 9 -10.66 -12.05 -6.69
CA ARG A 9 -9.83 -13.26 -6.73
C ARG A 9 -9.05 -13.48 -5.44
N TYR A 10 -8.44 -12.42 -4.92
CA TYR A 10 -7.63 -12.48 -3.71
C TYR A 10 -8.41 -12.17 -2.43
N LYS A 11 -9.73 -12.03 -2.54
CA LYS A 11 -10.62 -11.76 -1.40
C LYS A 11 -10.18 -10.52 -0.61
N SER A 12 -9.85 -9.46 -1.34
CA SER A 12 -9.46 -8.20 -0.73
C SER A 12 -10.55 -7.67 0.19
N PRO A 13 -10.22 -7.16 1.38
CA PRO A 13 -11.19 -6.47 2.22
C PRO A 13 -11.58 -5.09 1.66
N ARG A 14 -10.93 -4.65 0.56
CA ARG A 14 -11.11 -3.34 -0.06
C ARG A 14 -11.89 -3.43 -1.37
N GLN A 15 -12.72 -4.44 -1.56
CA GLN A 15 -13.45 -4.64 -2.81
C GLN A 15 -14.32 -3.45 -3.19
N ASP A 16 -14.87 -2.74 -2.20
CA ASP A 16 -15.69 -1.55 -2.43
C ASP A 16 -14.90 -0.39 -3.06
N HIS A 17 -13.59 -0.42 -2.99
CA HIS A 17 -12.71 0.61 -3.55
C HIS A 17 -12.13 0.23 -4.92
N ALA A 18 -12.39 -0.98 -5.40
CA ALA A 18 -11.71 -1.51 -6.58
C ALA A 18 -11.94 -0.69 -7.83
N VAL A 19 -13.19 -0.26 -8.09
CA VAL A 19 -13.51 0.55 -9.26
C VAL A 19 -12.83 1.92 -9.18
N TYR A 20 -12.81 2.52 -7.99
CA TYR A 20 -12.12 3.79 -7.78
C TYR A 20 -10.64 3.66 -8.13
N TYR A 21 -9.96 2.63 -7.60
CA TYR A 21 -8.54 2.40 -7.87
C TYR A 21 -8.29 2.00 -9.31
N GLU A 22 -9.21 1.28 -9.96
CA GLU A 22 -9.08 0.97 -11.39
C GLU A 22 -8.95 2.26 -12.19
N ASN A 23 -9.82 3.24 -11.94
CA ASN A 23 -9.78 4.51 -12.64
C ASN A 23 -8.51 5.32 -12.34
N GLU A 24 -8.01 5.23 -11.13
CA GLU A 24 -6.80 5.99 -10.72
C GLU A 24 -5.51 5.37 -11.24
N PHE A 25 -5.42 4.04 -11.32
CA PHE A 25 -4.17 3.34 -11.60
C PHE A 25 -4.10 2.68 -12.97
N PHE A 26 -5.16 2.76 -13.77
CA PHE A 26 -5.21 2.11 -15.08
C PHE A 26 -4.01 2.49 -15.96
N ASP A 27 -3.66 3.75 -16.02
CA ASP A 27 -2.56 4.26 -16.84
C ASP A 27 -1.17 3.99 -16.25
N LYS A 28 -1.10 3.41 -15.06
CA LYS A 28 0.16 3.13 -14.36
C LYS A 28 0.55 1.65 -14.35
N ARG A 29 -0.28 0.79 -14.96
CA ARG A 29 -0.09 -0.67 -14.93
C ARG A 29 1.27 -1.13 -15.42
N LEU A 30 1.83 -0.44 -16.42
CA LEU A 30 3.09 -0.78 -17.05
C LEU A 30 4.21 0.21 -16.73
N LYS A 31 4.00 1.13 -15.80
CA LYS A 31 4.98 2.11 -15.36
C LYS A 31 5.65 1.66 -14.06
N PRO A 32 6.94 1.91 -13.90
CA PRO A 32 7.64 1.57 -12.66
C PRO A 32 7.37 2.62 -11.58
N ILE A 33 6.29 2.45 -10.83
CA ILE A 33 5.97 3.32 -9.70
C ILE A 33 6.27 2.63 -8.37
N ASN A 34 6.26 3.41 -7.29
CA ASN A 34 6.31 2.91 -5.93
C ASN A 34 4.98 3.20 -5.24
N LEU A 35 4.35 2.16 -4.73
CA LEU A 35 3.10 2.25 -3.98
C LEU A 35 3.34 1.81 -2.54
N LEU A 36 2.91 2.63 -1.59
CA LEU A 36 2.88 2.24 -0.17
C LEU A 36 1.44 2.00 0.26
N GLN A 37 1.18 0.83 0.81
CA GLN A 37 -0.07 0.52 1.49
C GLN A 37 0.17 0.43 3.00
N VAL A 38 -0.60 1.18 3.77
CA VAL A 38 -0.61 1.06 5.22
C VAL A 38 -1.61 -0.03 5.60
N GLY A 39 -1.12 -1.04 6.32
CA GLY A 39 -1.91 -2.21 6.70
C GLY A 39 -1.73 -3.39 5.73
N VAL A 40 -1.38 -4.54 6.30
CA VAL A 40 -1.21 -5.79 5.54
C VAL A 40 -2.57 -6.45 5.32
N ASP A 41 -2.89 -6.74 4.07
CA ASP A 41 -4.01 -7.58 3.69
C ASP A 41 -3.77 -8.16 2.28
N SER A 42 -4.70 -8.98 1.81
CA SER A 42 -4.59 -9.67 0.53
C SER A 42 -4.64 -8.73 -0.69
N THR A 43 -5.01 -7.46 -0.51
CA THR A 43 -4.98 -6.48 -1.59
C THR A 43 -3.56 -6.32 -2.15
N LEU A 44 -2.53 -6.54 -1.34
CA LEU A 44 -1.14 -6.49 -1.79
C LEU A 44 -0.87 -7.45 -2.95
N GLN A 45 -1.50 -8.63 -2.95
CA GLN A 45 -1.39 -9.58 -4.06
C GLN A 45 -1.98 -9.02 -5.34
N SER A 46 -3.10 -8.32 -5.23
CA SER A 46 -3.74 -7.67 -6.37
C SER A 46 -2.84 -6.58 -6.97
N TRP A 47 -2.21 -5.76 -6.13
CA TRP A 47 -1.28 -4.73 -6.59
C TRP A 47 -0.09 -5.33 -7.34
N LEU A 48 0.47 -6.41 -6.84
CA LEU A 48 1.62 -7.07 -7.49
C LEU A 48 1.29 -7.58 -8.89
N VAL A 49 0.07 -8.07 -9.09
CA VAL A 49 -0.38 -8.54 -10.42
C VAL A 49 -0.72 -7.35 -11.32
N TYR A 50 -1.43 -6.36 -10.80
CA TYR A 50 -1.93 -5.24 -11.59
C TYR A 50 -0.83 -4.27 -12.00
N LEU A 51 0.02 -3.87 -11.05
CA LEU A 51 1.13 -2.95 -11.26
C LEU A 51 2.41 -3.75 -11.56
N GLN A 52 2.49 -4.24 -12.78
CA GLN A 52 3.44 -5.28 -13.18
C GLN A 52 4.91 -4.91 -13.06
N LYS A 53 5.25 -3.61 -13.11
CA LYS A 53 6.62 -3.11 -13.09
C LYS A 53 6.93 -2.30 -11.83
N SER A 54 6.03 -2.29 -10.87
CA SER A 54 6.12 -1.44 -9.70
C SER A 54 6.67 -2.18 -8.50
N ASN A 55 7.20 -1.41 -7.55
CA ASN A 55 7.52 -1.90 -6.22
C ASN A 55 6.38 -1.55 -5.29
N ILE A 56 5.95 -2.54 -4.51
CA ILE A 56 4.87 -2.40 -3.54
C ILE A 56 5.47 -2.48 -2.15
N TYR A 57 5.15 -1.50 -1.33
CA TYR A 57 5.63 -1.39 0.04
C TYR A 57 4.45 -1.47 1.00
N CYS A 58 4.67 -2.03 2.16
CA CYS A 58 3.64 -2.13 3.19
C CYS A 58 4.22 -1.97 4.58
N ILE A 59 3.54 -1.20 5.42
CA ILE A 59 3.84 -1.09 6.84
C ILE A 59 2.61 -1.49 7.65
N ASP A 60 2.86 -2.15 8.77
CA ASP A 60 1.82 -2.58 9.71
C ASP A 60 2.44 -2.73 11.10
N ASN A 61 1.71 -2.41 12.15
CA ASN A 61 2.19 -2.65 13.51
C ASN A 61 2.07 -4.11 13.94
N PHE A 62 1.29 -4.92 13.21
CA PHE A 62 1.04 -6.34 13.50
C PHE A 62 0.51 -6.59 14.93
N THR A 63 -0.30 -5.67 15.45
CA THR A 63 -0.83 -5.79 16.82
C THR A 63 -1.71 -7.04 16.98
N ASN A 64 -2.59 -7.30 16.00
CA ASN A 64 -3.50 -8.45 16.03
C ASN A 64 -3.28 -9.38 14.83
N LYS A 65 -2.09 -9.34 14.25
CA LYS A 65 -1.71 -10.12 13.07
C LYS A 65 -0.32 -10.67 13.26
N ASP A 66 -0.07 -11.86 12.74
CA ASP A 66 1.27 -12.42 12.68
C ASP A 66 1.75 -12.38 11.23
N PRO A 67 2.94 -11.80 10.95
CA PRO A 67 3.49 -11.82 9.59
C PRO A 67 3.53 -13.21 8.96
N LYS A 68 3.71 -14.26 9.74
CA LYS A 68 3.72 -15.65 9.27
C LYS A 68 2.41 -16.10 8.65
N ASP A 69 1.30 -15.43 8.97
CA ASP A 69 -0.01 -15.76 8.41
C ASP A 69 -0.19 -15.22 6.99
N PHE A 70 0.74 -14.40 6.52
CA PHE A 70 0.70 -13.76 5.20
C PHE A 70 1.85 -14.26 4.33
N LYS A 71 1.67 -15.44 3.73
CA LYS A 71 2.71 -16.09 2.93
C LYS A 71 3.16 -15.27 1.72
N PHE A 72 2.28 -14.41 1.19
CA PHE A 72 2.60 -13.55 0.05
C PHE A 72 3.65 -12.47 0.38
N LEU A 73 3.97 -12.24 1.65
CA LEU A 73 4.98 -11.24 2.03
C LEU A 73 6.38 -11.57 1.51
N ASN A 74 6.61 -12.79 1.04
CA ASN A 74 7.90 -13.22 0.46
C ASN A 74 8.03 -12.94 -1.04
N GLN A 75 7.01 -12.34 -1.66
CA GLN A 75 7.01 -12.11 -3.10
C GLN A 75 8.03 -11.07 -3.52
N LYS A 76 8.59 -11.24 -4.72
CA LYS A 76 9.45 -10.22 -5.34
C LYS A 76 8.64 -8.94 -5.55
N ARG A 77 9.32 -7.80 -5.49
CA ARG A 77 8.75 -6.46 -5.61
C ARG A 77 7.82 -6.08 -4.46
N LEU A 78 7.73 -6.89 -3.42
CA LEU A 78 6.99 -6.56 -2.19
C LEU A 78 7.99 -6.37 -1.05
N TYR A 79 7.92 -5.20 -0.43
CA TYR A 79 8.76 -4.82 0.71
C TYR A 79 7.86 -4.47 1.87
N TRP A 80 8.07 -5.11 3.01
CA TRP A 80 7.23 -4.86 4.16
C TRP A 80 8.07 -4.66 5.42
N SER A 81 7.53 -3.93 6.37
CA SER A 81 8.17 -3.77 7.68
C SER A 81 7.12 -3.62 8.76
N ARG A 82 7.45 -4.14 9.93
CA ARG A 82 6.73 -3.79 11.15
C ARG A 82 7.02 -2.32 11.44
N CYS A 83 5.95 -1.54 11.67
CA CYS A 83 6.07 -0.11 11.89
C CYS A 83 4.87 0.41 12.65
N ASP A 84 5.12 1.24 13.65
CA ASP A 84 4.07 2.03 14.28
C ASP A 84 3.84 3.29 13.45
N VAL A 85 2.75 3.32 12.69
CA VAL A 85 2.42 4.43 11.80
C VAL A 85 2.06 5.72 12.55
N ASN A 86 1.76 5.62 13.84
CA ASN A 86 1.53 6.80 14.69
C ASN A 86 2.86 7.44 15.15
N SER A 87 3.98 6.77 14.94
CA SER A 87 5.30 7.28 15.28
C SER A 87 6.02 7.78 14.05
N ARG A 88 6.11 9.10 13.91
CA ARG A 88 6.88 9.74 12.83
C ARG A 88 8.33 9.26 12.81
N LYS A 89 8.92 9.13 14.00
CA LYS A 89 10.30 8.65 14.15
C LYS A 89 10.46 7.22 13.64
N ASN A 90 9.50 6.35 13.93
CA ASN A 90 9.55 4.96 13.49
C ASN A 90 9.42 4.88 11.96
N ILE A 91 8.47 5.65 11.37
CA ILE A 91 8.32 5.74 9.92
C ILE A 91 9.63 6.20 9.27
N ASP A 92 10.23 7.27 9.77
CA ASP A 92 11.47 7.83 9.21
C ASP A 92 12.62 6.84 9.28
N ASN A 93 12.71 6.09 10.39
CA ASN A 93 13.72 5.06 10.53
C ASN A 93 13.57 3.96 9.48
N ILE A 94 12.34 3.48 9.25
CA ILE A 94 12.07 2.45 8.24
C ILE A 94 12.42 3.00 6.84
N MET A 95 11.96 4.19 6.51
CA MET A 95 12.20 4.77 5.19
C MET A 95 13.68 4.97 4.92
N LYS A 96 14.42 5.51 5.90
CA LYS A 96 15.85 5.82 5.73
C LYS A 96 16.74 4.60 5.84
N ASN A 97 16.57 3.80 6.91
CA ASN A 97 17.56 2.79 7.29
C ASN A 97 17.22 1.38 6.81
N VAL A 98 15.95 1.10 6.52
CA VAL A 98 15.53 -0.21 6.05
C VAL A 98 15.32 -0.20 4.53
N TRP A 99 14.68 0.84 3.99
CA TRP A 99 14.28 0.88 2.58
C TRP A 99 15.10 1.84 1.70
N ASN A 100 16.06 2.54 2.24
CA ASN A 100 16.92 3.46 1.50
C ASN A 100 16.14 4.61 0.82
N ASN A 101 15.26 5.24 1.58
CA ASN A 101 14.50 6.44 1.19
C ASN A 101 13.69 6.31 -0.10
N PRO A 102 12.78 5.35 -0.24
CA PRO A 102 11.90 5.32 -1.39
C PRO A 102 10.99 6.55 -1.40
N ARG A 103 10.67 7.01 -2.61
CA ARG A 103 9.67 8.07 -2.81
C ARG A 103 8.44 7.43 -3.41
N PHE A 104 7.27 7.68 -2.81
CA PHE A 104 6.05 7.00 -3.20
C PHE A 104 5.23 7.84 -4.16
N ASP A 105 4.90 7.26 -5.31
CA ASP A 105 3.97 7.85 -6.28
C ASP A 105 2.54 7.83 -5.73
N ALA A 106 2.24 6.88 -4.87
CA ALA A 106 0.96 6.79 -4.20
C ALA A 106 1.11 6.18 -2.82
N ILE A 107 0.34 6.70 -1.86
CA ILE A 107 0.21 6.12 -0.53
C ILE A 107 -1.28 5.87 -0.27
N ILE A 108 -1.62 4.65 0.13
CA ILE A 108 -2.97 4.25 0.53
C ILE A 108 -2.97 4.02 2.03
N ASP A 109 -3.69 4.85 2.74
CA ASP A 109 -3.69 4.87 4.21
C ASP A 109 -5.10 4.74 4.77
N ASN A 110 -5.31 3.71 5.59
CA ASN A 110 -6.56 3.49 6.32
C ASN A 110 -6.48 3.89 7.79
N THR A 111 -5.42 4.60 8.20
CA THR A 111 -5.15 4.93 9.61
C THR A 111 -5.19 6.41 9.91
N ASN A 112 -5.43 7.27 8.92
CA ASN A 112 -5.47 8.72 9.07
C ASN A 112 -4.14 9.31 9.59
N ASN A 113 -3.01 8.84 9.05
CA ASN A 113 -1.69 9.33 9.43
C ASN A 113 -1.03 10.19 8.34
N TYR A 114 -1.83 11.00 7.66
CA TYR A 114 -1.36 11.87 6.58
C TYR A 114 -0.16 12.72 6.99
N GLU A 115 -0.21 13.37 8.17
CA GLU A 115 0.87 14.25 8.62
C GLU A 115 2.20 13.51 8.84
N ASN A 116 2.14 12.24 9.21
CA ASN A 116 3.35 11.43 9.39
C ASN A 116 3.90 10.86 8.09
N LEU A 117 3.07 10.74 7.05
CA LEU A 117 3.43 10.02 5.82
C LEU A 117 3.62 10.94 4.62
N LYS A 118 3.00 12.12 4.60
CA LYS A 118 2.91 12.97 3.40
C LYS A 118 4.26 13.35 2.79
N ARG A 119 5.29 13.56 3.60
CA ARG A 119 6.60 13.96 3.10
C ARG A 119 7.31 12.88 2.27
N HIS A 120 6.85 11.65 2.39
CA HIS A 120 7.37 10.52 1.60
C HIS A 120 6.58 10.31 0.30
N CYS A 121 5.53 11.09 0.10
CA CYS A 121 4.64 10.99 -1.06
C CYS A 121 4.98 12.09 -2.05
N ILE A 122 5.39 11.71 -3.26
CA ILE A 122 5.62 12.65 -4.36
C ILE A 122 4.43 12.69 -5.34
N GLY A 123 3.50 11.78 -5.21
CA GLY A 123 2.30 11.67 -6.03
C GLY A 123 1.04 11.92 -5.22
N LYS A 124 0.14 10.94 -5.23
CA LYS A 124 -1.18 11.06 -4.62
C LYS A 124 -1.29 10.26 -3.33
N TYR A 125 -1.88 10.88 -2.34
CA TYR A 125 -2.21 10.25 -1.07
C TYR A 125 -3.71 9.94 -1.05
N TYR A 126 -4.05 8.72 -0.70
CA TYR A 126 -5.43 8.26 -0.59
C TYR A 126 -5.73 7.89 0.86
N LEU A 127 -6.68 8.59 1.47
CA LEU A 127 -7.16 8.24 2.79
C LEU A 127 -8.42 7.38 2.65
N GLU A 128 -8.38 6.17 3.19
CA GLU A 128 -9.53 5.28 3.26
C GLU A 128 -10.18 5.42 4.63
N TYR A 129 -11.33 6.07 4.67
CA TYR A 129 -12.04 6.34 5.93
C TYR A 129 -13.50 5.93 5.80
N LYS A 130 -13.99 5.11 6.73
CA LYS A 130 -15.39 4.63 6.76
C LYS A 130 -15.85 4.12 5.38
N ASP A 131 -15.08 3.19 4.81
CA ASP A 131 -15.35 2.58 3.51
C ASP A 131 -15.38 3.56 2.32
N LYS A 132 -14.85 4.76 2.52
CA LYS A 132 -14.72 5.77 1.46
C LYS A 132 -13.26 6.05 1.17
N VAL A 133 -12.95 6.30 -0.10
CA VAL A 133 -11.63 6.75 -0.51
C VAL A 133 -11.69 8.25 -0.73
N LYS A 134 -10.81 8.98 -0.07
CA LYS A 134 -10.60 10.40 -0.27
C LYS A 134 -9.21 10.62 -0.81
N ARG A 135 -9.10 11.29 -1.96
CA ARG A 135 -7.82 11.70 -2.51
C ARG A 135 -7.38 13.02 -1.90
N ILE A 136 -6.19 13.06 -1.39
CA ILE A 136 -5.60 14.25 -0.80
C ILE A 136 -4.45 14.74 -1.67
#